data_88ae9b12637e06779a31f5d77fad704a
#
_entry.id   88ae9b12637e06779a31f5d77fad704a
#
_cell.length_a   1.000
_cell.length_b   1.000
_cell.length_c   1.000
_cell.angle_alpha   90.00
_cell.angle_beta   90.00
_cell.angle_gamma   90.00
#
_symmetry.space_group_name_H-M   'P 1'
#
loop_
_entity.id
_entity.type
_entity.pdbx_description
1 polymer ?
#
loop_
_entity_poly.entity_id
_entity_poly.type
_entity_poly.pdbx_seq_one_letter_code
_entity_poly.pdbx_strand_id
1 'polypeptide(L)'
;MKSKSKVVVIGGGAVGVSTLYHLAKKGWSDVVLVERKELTSGSTWHAAGLLPLFNMSYSVGQLHKYAVKLYKTLEEETGQKVGFSVVSNIRLATTQDRMDEYYQY
;
A
#
# COMPACT_ATOMS: atom_id res chain seq x y z
N MET A 1 -2.95 18.81 -23.72
CA MET A 1 -2.40 18.46 -22.39
C MET A 1 -2.82 19.54 -21.40
N LYS A 2 -3.26 19.18 -20.17
CA LYS A 2 -3.68 20.17 -19.16
C LYS A 2 -2.44 20.97 -18.71
N SER A 3 -2.51 22.30 -18.73
CA SER A 3 -1.36 23.17 -18.43
C SER A 3 -1.25 23.56 -16.94
N LYS A 4 -2.32 23.34 -16.15
CA LYS A 4 -2.39 23.66 -14.73
C LYS A 4 -3.26 22.63 -14.01
N SER A 5 -2.91 22.30 -12.79
CA SER A 5 -3.70 21.45 -11.88
C SER A 5 -3.47 21.87 -10.43
N LYS A 6 -4.46 21.67 -9.57
CA LYS A 6 -4.33 21.94 -8.12
C LYS A 6 -3.31 21.02 -7.44
N VAL A 7 -3.27 19.76 -7.88
CA VAL A 7 -2.33 18.76 -7.36
C VAL A 7 -1.74 17.97 -8.52
N VAL A 8 -0.45 17.80 -8.52
CA VAL A 8 0.26 16.91 -9.44
C VAL A 8 0.99 15.84 -8.62
N VAL A 9 0.66 14.59 -8.86
CA VAL A 9 1.33 13.43 -8.28
C VAL A 9 2.36 12.94 -9.28
N ILE A 10 3.62 12.88 -8.87
CA ILE A 10 4.73 12.44 -9.73
C ILE A 10 5.12 11.02 -9.38
N GLY A 11 4.98 10.10 -10.32
CA GLY A 11 5.28 8.69 -10.21
C GLY A 11 4.04 7.80 -10.12
N GLY A 12 3.96 6.82 -11.01
CA GLY A 12 2.85 5.88 -11.16
C GLY A 12 3.07 4.53 -10.46
N GLY A 13 3.89 4.49 -9.41
CA GLY A 13 4.02 3.32 -8.53
C GLY A 13 2.89 3.22 -7.50
N ALA A 14 2.94 2.20 -6.63
CA ALA A 14 1.92 1.95 -5.60
C ALA A 14 1.61 3.19 -4.75
N VAL A 15 2.63 3.95 -4.35
CA VAL A 15 2.47 5.16 -3.53
C VAL A 15 1.74 6.25 -4.30
N GLY A 16 2.17 6.55 -5.53
CA GLY A 16 1.55 7.62 -6.34
C GLY A 16 0.12 7.29 -6.74
N VAL A 17 -0.14 6.08 -7.20
CA VAL A 17 -1.49 5.62 -7.56
C VAL A 17 -2.41 5.63 -6.33
N SER A 18 -1.93 5.14 -5.17
CA SER A 18 -2.68 5.19 -3.92
C SER A 18 -2.98 6.62 -3.48
N THR A 19 -2.02 7.54 -3.63
CA THR A 19 -2.21 8.95 -3.32
C THR A 19 -3.29 9.57 -4.21
N LEU A 20 -3.21 9.34 -5.52
CA LEU A 20 -4.23 9.82 -6.48
C LEU A 20 -5.62 9.28 -6.13
N TYR A 21 -5.72 7.96 -5.88
CA TYR A 21 -6.97 7.31 -5.51
C TYR A 21 -7.60 7.95 -4.26
N HIS A 22 -6.81 8.14 -3.19
CA HIS A 22 -7.32 8.71 -1.95
C HIS A 22 -7.67 10.20 -2.06
N LEU A 23 -6.95 10.97 -2.88
CA LEU A 23 -7.30 12.34 -3.19
C LEU A 23 -8.65 12.39 -3.92
N ALA A 24 -8.82 11.58 -4.95
CA ALA A 24 -10.08 11.48 -5.68
C ALA A 24 -11.24 11.05 -4.77
N LYS A 25 -11.02 10.03 -3.93
CA LYS A 25 -12.01 9.57 -2.95
C LYS A 25 -12.41 10.64 -1.91
N LYS A 26 -11.52 11.60 -1.65
CA LYS A 26 -11.78 12.79 -0.81
C LYS A 26 -12.40 13.96 -1.57
N GLY A 27 -12.79 13.79 -2.83
CA GLY A 27 -13.46 14.81 -3.64
C GLY A 27 -12.51 15.78 -4.37
N TRP A 28 -11.21 15.50 -4.41
CA TRP A 28 -10.27 16.30 -5.20
C TRP A 28 -10.40 15.93 -6.69
N SER A 29 -11.04 16.79 -7.48
CA SER A 29 -11.27 16.54 -8.90
C SER A 29 -10.18 17.10 -9.83
N ASP A 30 -9.38 18.05 -9.34
CA ASP A 30 -8.31 18.70 -10.10
C ASP A 30 -6.94 18.13 -9.71
N VAL A 31 -6.79 16.82 -9.87
CA VAL A 31 -5.57 16.07 -9.59
C VAL A 31 -5.08 15.40 -10.87
N VAL A 32 -3.77 15.42 -11.10
CA VAL A 32 -3.11 14.75 -12.23
C VAL A 32 -1.99 13.87 -11.70
N LEU A 33 -1.89 12.66 -12.22
CA LEU A 33 -0.72 11.80 -12.03
C LEU A 33 0.12 11.83 -13.31
N VAL A 34 1.42 12.02 -13.16
CA VAL A 34 2.39 11.94 -14.25
C VAL A 34 3.38 10.81 -13.98
N GLU A 35 3.54 9.95 -14.97
CA GLU A 35 4.49 8.85 -14.98
C GLU A 35 5.32 8.92 -16.27
N ARG A 36 6.63 8.73 -16.17
CA ARG A 36 7.54 8.82 -17.32
C ARG A 36 7.59 7.55 -18.18
N LYS A 37 7.11 6.42 -17.62
CA LYS A 37 7.07 5.11 -18.25
C LYS A 37 5.68 4.50 -18.05
N GLU A 38 5.58 3.19 -18.04
CA GLU A 38 4.36 2.47 -17.69
C GLU A 38 4.09 2.51 -16.18
N LEU A 39 2.81 2.45 -15.80
CA LEU A 39 2.44 2.35 -14.39
C LEU A 39 3.09 1.12 -13.77
N THR A 40 3.56 1.27 -12.54
CA THR A 40 4.21 0.22 -11.74
C THR A 40 5.57 -0.26 -12.21
N SER A 41 6.11 0.24 -13.33
CA SER A 41 7.38 -0.20 -13.92
C SER A 41 8.65 0.07 -13.10
N GLY A 42 8.53 0.85 -12.02
CA GLY A 42 9.63 1.12 -11.08
C GLY A 42 9.72 0.06 -9.96
N SER A 43 9.97 0.51 -8.72
CA SER A 43 10.12 -0.35 -7.54
C SER A 43 8.90 -1.22 -7.23
N THR A 44 7.71 -0.80 -7.63
CA THR A 44 6.46 -1.51 -7.34
C THR A 44 6.45 -2.91 -7.94
N TRP A 45 6.90 -3.08 -9.15
CA TRP A 45 6.91 -4.39 -9.82
C TRP A 45 7.92 -5.37 -9.20
N HIS A 46 8.94 -4.88 -8.45
CA HIS A 46 9.93 -5.70 -7.76
C HIS A 46 9.48 -6.11 -6.35
N ALA A 47 8.34 -5.62 -5.89
CA ALA A 47 7.85 -5.92 -4.54
C ALA A 47 7.37 -7.37 -4.42
N ALA A 48 7.66 -8.00 -3.28
CA ALA A 48 7.24 -9.37 -3.00
C ALA A 48 5.71 -9.55 -2.81
N GLY A 49 4.95 -8.46 -2.76
CA GLY A 49 3.49 -8.50 -2.60
C GLY A 49 3.01 -8.89 -1.20
N LEU A 50 3.88 -8.79 -0.19
CA LEU A 50 3.51 -9.13 1.19
C LEU A 50 2.90 -7.92 1.91
N LEU A 51 1.79 -8.15 2.61
CA LEU A 51 1.11 -7.17 3.46
C LEU A 51 1.13 -7.63 4.93
N PRO A 52 2.28 -7.54 5.62
CA PRO A 52 2.40 -8.02 6.99
C PRO A 52 1.68 -7.08 7.96
N LEU A 53 0.84 -7.63 8.84
CA LEU A 53 0.22 -6.85 9.91
C LEU A 53 1.16 -6.63 11.09
N PHE A 54 2.08 -7.54 11.32
CA PHE A 54 3.08 -7.40 12.36
C PHE A 54 4.16 -6.39 11.94
N ASN A 55 4.29 -5.32 12.71
CA ASN A 55 5.35 -4.32 12.55
C ASN A 55 5.73 -3.72 13.91
N MET A 56 7.04 -3.62 14.16
CA MET A 56 7.58 -3.08 15.42
C MET A 56 7.34 -1.56 15.56
N SER A 57 7.03 -0.85 14.49
CA SER A 57 6.61 0.55 14.51
C SER A 57 5.09 0.65 14.56
N TYR A 58 4.54 1.24 15.61
CA TYR A 58 3.11 1.47 15.75
C TYR A 58 2.51 2.20 14.53
N SER A 59 3.14 3.30 14.10
CA SER A 59 2.65 4.11 12.97
C SER A 59 2.61 3.31 11.65
N VAL A 60 3.67 2.54 11.38
CA VAL A 60 3.71 1.66 10.20
C VAL A 60 2.69 0.52 10.33
N GLY A 61 2.50 -0.04 11.51
CA GLY A 61 1.47 -1.04 11.78
C GLY A 61 0.06 -0.52 11.49
N GLN A 62 -0.27 0.72 11.84
CA GLN A 62 -1.56 1.33 11.50
C GLN A 62 -1.75 1.50 9.99
N LEU A 63 -0.69 1.88 9.27
CA LEU A 63 -0.72 1.98 7.81
C LEU A 63 -0.96 0.61 7.15
N HIS A 64 -0.26 -0.44 7.62
CA HIS A 64 -0.47 -1.80 7.13
C HIS A 64 -1.89 -2.30 7.42
N LYS A 65 -2.43 -2.04 8.61
CA LYS A 65 -3.81 -2.38 8.98
C LYS A 65 -4.83 -1.72 8.05
N TYR A 66 -4.62 -0.46 7.71
CA TYR A 66 -5.45 0.25 6.73
C TYR A 66 -5.31 -0.37 5.34
N ALA A 67 -4.09 -0.63 4.89
CA ALA A 67 -3.83 -1.23 3.58
C ALA A 67 -4.51 -2.60 3.42
N VAL A 68 -4.40 -3.48 4.43
CA VAL A 68 -5.08 -4.80 4.39
C VAL A 68 -6.60 -4.66 4.29
N LYS A 69 -7.21 -3.69 5.00
CA LYS A 69 -8.64 -3.42 4.86
C LYS A 69 -9.00 -2.96 3.45
N LEU A 70 -8.21 -2.05 2.89
CA LEU A 70 -8.42 -1.55 1.53
C LEU A 70 -8.32 -2.68 0.50
N TYR A 71 -7.28 -3.52 0.57
CA TYR A 71 -7.12 -4.63 -0.37
C TYR A 71 -8.27 -5.62 -0.36
N LYS A 72 -8.94 -5.82 0.79
CA LYS A 72 -10.14 -6.67 0.88
C LYS A 72 -11.34 -6.13 0.09
N THR A 73 -11.42 -4.82 -0.11
CA THR A 73 -12.54 -4.16 -0.79
C THR A 73 -12.23 -3.75 -2.22
N LEU A 74 -10.96 -3.72 -2.61
CA LEU A 74 -10.56 -3.24 -3.94
C LEU A 74 -11.14 -4.06 -5.09
N GLU A 75 -11.26 -5.38 -4.91
CA GLU A 75 -11.81 -6.26 -5.93
C GLU A 75 -13.29 -5.96 -6.20
N GLU A 76 -14.07 -5.74 -5.14
CA GLU A 76 -15.46 -5.36 -5.22
C GLU A 76 -15.62 -3.94 -5.79
N GLU A 77 -14.77 -3.00 -5.36
CA GLU A 77 -14.83 -1.59 -5.77
C GLU A 77 -14.43 -1.37 -7.24
N THR A 78 -13.46 -2.16 -7.74
CA THR A 78 -12.88 -1.97 -9.08
C THR A 78 -13.37 -2.97 -10.13
N GLY A 79 -13.95 -4.09 -9.70
CA GLY A 79 -14.30 -5.22 -10.58
C GLY A 79 -13.08 -5.99 -11.10
N GLN A 80 -11.89 -5.71 -10.60
CA GLN A 80 -10.64 -6.37 -11.03
C GLN A 80 -10.08 -7.25 -9.91
N LYS A 81 -9.66 -8.46 -10.28
CA LYS A 81 -8.97 -9.34 -9.34
C LYS A 81 -7.64 -8.74 -8.90
N VAL A 82 -7.47 -8.54 -7.61
CA VAL A 82 -6.24 -8.01 -7.02
C VAL A 82 -5.30 -9.11 -6.50
N GLY A 83 -5.76 -10.37 -6.51
CA GLY A 83 -4.97 -11.51 -6.05
C GLY A 83 -4.66 -11.49 -4.56
N PHE A 84 -5.50 -10.81 -3.76
CA PHE A 84 -5.30 -10.72 -2.32
C PHE A 84 -5.77 -11.99 -1.62
N SER A 85 -4.85 -12.66 -0.92
CA SER A 85 -5.14 -13.85 -0.12
C SER A 85 -4.71 -13.66 1.33
N VAL A 86 -5.57 -14.04 2.26
CA VAL A 86 -5.24 -14.01 3.69
C VAL A 86 -4.47 -15.28 4.03
N VAL A 87 -3.19 -15.12 4.35
CA VAL A 87 -2.29 -16.21 4.74
C VAL A 87 -1.64 -15.88 6.08
N SER A 88 -1.08 -16.90 6.72
CA SER A 88 -0.36 -16.72 7.98
C SER A 88 1.04 -16.13 7.76
N ASN A 89 1.54 -15.44 8.77
CA ASN A 89 2.94 -15.05 8.89
C ASN A 89 3.54 -15.78 10.09
N ILE A 90 4.58 -16.57 9.86
CA ILE A 90 5.28 -17.31 10.90
C ILE A 90 6.63 -16.64 11.14
N ARG A 91 6.93 -16.33 12.39
CA ARG A 91 8.22 -15.79 12.82
C ARG A 91 8.88 -16.76 13.78
N LEU A 92 10.15 -16.99 13.58
CA LEU A 92 10.96 -17.88 14.40
C LEU A 92 11.77 -17.04 15.40
N ALA A 93 11.68 -17.38 16.67
CA ALA A 93 12.57 -16.90 17.71
C ALA A 93 13.64 -17.95 17.96
N THR A 94 14.90 -17.60 17.75
CA THR A 94 16.05 -18.50 17.99
C THR A 94 16.69 -18.28 19.37
N THR A 95 16.27 -17.25 20.09
CA THR A 95 16.70 -16.92 21.45
C THR A 95 15.51 -16.55 22.30
N GLN A 96 15.66 -16.69 23.63
CA GLN A 96 14.62 -16.31 24.59
C GLN A 96 14.32 -14.80 24.50
N ASP A 97 15.35 -13.95 24.39
CA ASP A 97 15.18 -12.51 24.27
C ASP A 97 14.32 -12.13 23.05
N ARG A 98 14.49 -12.84 21.92
CA ARG A 98 13.66 -12.63 20.73
C ARG A 98 12.22 -13.09 20.95
N MET A 99 12.00 -14.15 21.70
CA MET A 99 10.66 -14.61 22.05
C MET A 99 9.95 -13.61 22.97
N ASP A 100 10.66 -13.10 23.98
CA ASP A 100 10.14 -12.10 24.92
C ASP A 100 9.77 -10.81 24.21
N GLU A 101 10.58 -10.38 23.23
CA GLU A 101 10.26 -9.24 22.35
C GLU A 101 8.94 -9.48 21.57
N TYR A 102 8.71 -10.69 21.06
CA TYR A 102 7.47 -10.99 20.33
C TYR A 102 6.22 -10.97 21.20
N TYR A 103 6.34 -11.25 22.48
CA TYR A 103 5.21 -11.16 23.43
C TYR A 103 4.80 -9.71 23.75
N GLN A 104 5.64 -8.75 23.46
CA GLN A 104 5.36 -7.32 23.72
C GLN A 104 4.58 -6.64 22.57
N TYR A 105 4.39 -7.31 21.43
CA TYR A 105 3.72 -6.79 20.25
C TYR A 105 2.47 -7.59 19.87
#